data_24dfc4e8072bf111a0b45364fe0f9dda
#
_entry.id   24dfc4e8072bf111a0b45364fe0f9dda
#
_cell.length_a   1.000
_cell.length_b   1.000
_cell.length_c   1.000
_cell.angle_alpha   90.00
_cell.angle_beta   90.00
_cell.angle_gamma   90.00
#
_symmetry.space_group_name_H-M   'P 1'
#
loop_
_entity.id
_entity.type
_entity.pdbx_description
1 polymer ?
#
loop_
_entity_poly.entity_id
_entity_poly.type
_entity_poly.pdbx_seq_one_letter_code
_entity_poly.pdbx_strand_id
1 'polypeptide(L)'
;MTKAAAPQPYLRRRGRLTTAQARALGRLSGRYLVDLPETAIDAGFWRGVFGRVGPLAIETCFGNGAALAHLAKSHPTWNCLGVDVYRPGFGALILACERDGLDNVRIADAEVLGLLRRLEPGTVHRVSAFFPDPWPKKRHHKRRLVNEDFAAAATACLEVGGTLHLATDWDDYAAQMIDVLDAAPDLAGGVTGRSERPVTPFEAKGIAGGRRVVDLAYRRLAPGRVAP
;
A
#
# COMPACT_ATOMS: atom_id res chain seq x y z
N MET A 1 28.73 -6.61 17.51
CA MET A 1 27.36 -6.80 18.03
C MET A 1 26.41 -6.79 16.86
N THR A 2 25.92 -7.95 16.43
CA THR A 2 24.98 -8.10 15.31
C THR A 2 23.63 -7.52 15.74
N LYS A 3 23.23 -6.44 15.11
CA LYS A 3 21.90 -5.82 15.30
C LYS A 3 20.85 -6.88 14.94
N ALA A 4 20.05 -7.32 15.93
CA ALA A 4 18.96 -8.25 15.66
C ALA A 4 18.09 -7.69 14.54
N ALA A 5 17.80 -8.50 13.52
CA ALA A 5 16.95 -8.10 12.41
C ALA A 5 15.59 -7.67 12.98
N ALA A 6 15.10 -6.52 12.52
CA ALA A 6 13.78 -6.02 12.91
C ALA A 6 12.70 -7.09 12.65
N PRO A 7 11.71 -7.26 13.53
CA PRO A 7 10.66 -8.23 13.34
C PRO A 7 9.88 -7.92 12.07
N GLN A 8 9.77 -8.89 11.15
CA GLN A 8 9.06 -8.72 9.90
C GLN A 8 7.57 -8.43 10.17
N PRO A 9 7.01 -7.37 9.57
CA PRO A 9 5.63 -6.95 9.78
C PRO A 9 4.59 -7.86 9.12
N TYR A 10 5.01 -8.85 8.36
CA TYR A 10 4.15 -9.76 7.62
C TYR A 10 4.48 -11.22 7.91
N LEU A 11 3.46 -12.09 7.80
CA LEU A 11 3.64 -13.53 7.64
C LEU A 11 3.55 -13.84 6.14
N ARG A 12 4.57 -14.49 5.59
CA ARG A 12 4.42 -15.13 4.26
C ARG A 12 3.36 -16.21 4.36
N ARG A 13 2.09 -15.82 4.23
CA ARG A 13 0.98 -16.78 4.19
C ARG A 13 1.16 -17.62 2.93
N ARG A 14 1.36 -18.93 3.09
CA ARG A 14 1.27 -19.89 1.99
C ARG A 14 -0.20 -20.03 1.59
N GLY A 15 -0.70 -19.09 0.81
CA GLY A 15 -2.01 -19.20 0.19
C GLY A 15 -1.93 -20.15 -1.01
N ARG A 16 -2.98 -20.94 -1.22
CA ARG A 16 -3.10 -21.80 -2.40
C ARG A 16 -3.59 -20.94 -3.57
N LEU A 17 -2.83 -20.91 -4.66
CA LEU A 17 -3.26 -20.32 -5.92
C LEU A 17 -4.41 -21.16 -6.50
N THR A 18 -5.45 -20.51 -6.98
CA THR A 18 -6.42 -21.19 -7.87
C THR A 18 -5.76 -21.48 -9.22
N THR A 19 -6.30 -22.41 -9.97
CA THR A 19 -5.81 -22.74 -11.33
C THR A 19 -5.80 -21.50 -12.23
N ALA A 20 -6.84 -20.65 -12.14
CA ALA A 20 -6.93 -19.42 -12.91
C ALA A 20 -5.81 -18.41 -12.51
N GLN A 21 -5.59 -18.21 -11.23
CA GLN A 21 -4.50 -17.34 -10.73
C GLN A 21 -3.12 -17.84 -11.14
N ALA A 22 -2.88 -19.14 -11.06
CA ALA A 22 -1.61 -19.74 -11.49
C ALA A 22 -1.37 -19.56 -12.99
N ARG A 23 -2.39 -19.76 -13.83
CA ARG A 23 -2.32 -19.52 -15.28
C ARG A 23 -2.09 -18.04 -15.60
N ALA A 24 -2.78 -17.12 -14.92
CA ALA A 24 -2.61 -15.69 -15.13
C ALA A 24 -1.19 -15.25 -14.77
N LEU A 25 -0.65 -15.68 -13.63
CA LEU A 25 0.74 -15.43 -13.25
C LEU A 25 1.72 -15.99 -14.29
N GLY A 26 1.56 -17.23 -14.71
CA GLY A 26 2.47 -17.84 -15.70
C GLY A 26 2.49 -17.12 -17.06
N ARG A 27 1.32 -16.58 -17.49
CA ARG A 27 1.17 -15.94 -18.80
C ARG A 27 1.51 -14.45 -18.79
N LEU A 28 1.19 -13.75 -17.70
CA LEU A 28 1.16 -12.28 -17.66
C LEU A 28 2.14 -11.66 -16.65
N SER A 29 2.93 -12.48 -15.94
CA SER A 29 3.95 -11.96 -15.00
C SER A 29 4.87 -10.95 -15.66
N GLY A 30 5.40 -11.22 -16.85
CA GLY A 30 6.29 -10.30 -17.55
C GLY A 30 5.68 -8.93 -17.91
N ARG A 31 4.33 -8.83 -17.92
CA ARG A 31 3.62 -7.56 -18.14
C ARG A 31 3.39 -6.79 -16.84
N TYR A 32 3.07 -7.50 -15.77
CA TYR A 32 2.58 -6.86 -14.54
C TYR A 32 3.59 -6.88 -13.39
N LEU A 33 4.45 -7.88 -13.28
CA LEU A 33 5.47 -7.91 -12.23
C LEU A 33 6.65 -7.01 -12.61
N VAL A 34 7.18 -6.30 -11.61
CA VAL A 34 8.35 -5.47 -11.75
C VAL A 34 9.46 -5.95 -10.82
N ASP A 35 10.65 -6.12 -11.38
CA ASP A 35 11.87 -6.36 -10.62
C ASP A 35 12.42 -5.01 -10.15
N LEU A 36 12.44 -4.83 -8.84
CA LEU A 36 12.92 -3.59 -8.22
C LEU A 36 14.44 -3.63 -8.05
N PRO A 37 15.16 -2.54 -8.37
CA PRO A 37 16.60 -2.47 -8.11
C PRO A 37 16.87 -2.42 -6.60
N GLU A 38 18.04 -2.88 -6.18
CA GLU A 38 18.48 -2.76 -4.78
C GLU A 38 18.90 -1.33 -4.39
N THR A 39 19.14 -0.48 -5.39
CA THR A 39 19.52 0.92 -5.24
C THR A 39 18.32 1.85 -5.10
N ALA A 40 18.57 3.17 -4.99
CA ALA A 40 17.52 4.19 -5.04
C ALA A 40 16.69 4.09 -6.33
N ILE A 41 15.39 4.38 -6.20
CA ILE A 41 14.39 4.27 -7.27
C ILE A 41 13.87 5.66 -7.58
N ASP A 42 14.21 6.16 -8.74
CA ASP A 42 13.86 7.50 -9.20
C ASP A 42 12.64 7.52 -10.14
N ALA A 43 12.22 8.71 -10.54
CA ALA A 43 11.14 8.90 -11.50
C ALA A 43 11.46 8.31 -12.90
N GLY A 44 12.75 8.23 -13.27
CA GLY A 44 13.22 7.63 -14.53
C GLY A 44 12.94 6.14 -14.58
N PHE A 45 13.18 5.42 -13.48
CA PHE A 45 12.85 4.01 -13.34
C PHE A 45 11.35 3.78 -13.60
N TRP A 46 10.46 4.55 -12.94
CA TRP A 46 9.02 4.39 -13.11
C TRP A 46 8.55 4.72 -14.52
N ARG A 47 9.16 5.72 -15.18
CA ARG A 47 8.90 5.99 -16.60
C ARG A 47 9.20 4.78 -17.47
N GLY A 48 10.32 4.10 -17.22
CA GLY A 48 10.69 2.86 -17.92
C GLY A 48 9.69 1.74 -17.67
N VAL A 49 9.28 1.53 -16.42
CA VAL A 49 8.34 0.47 -15.99
C VAL A 49 6.94 0.66 -16.57
N PHE A 50 6.41 1.88 -16.57
CA PHE A 50 5.05 2.18 -17.03
C PHE A 50 4.99 2.64 -18.51
N GLY A 51 6.13 2.97 -19.11
CA GLY A 51 6.20 3.51 -20.47
C GLY A 51 5.64 4.93 -20.60
N ARG A 52 5.41 5.62 -19.48
CA ARG A 52 4.81 6.97 -19.43
C ARG A 52 5.18 7.71 -18.15
N VAL A 53 4.97 9.03 -18.17
CA VAL A 53 5.00 9.88 -16.99
C VAL A 53 3.57 10.01 -16.45
N GLY A 54 3.38 9.90 -15.14
CA GLY A 54 2.10 10.06 -14.47
C GLY A 54 2.26 10.00 -12.96
N PRO A 55 1.27 10.48 -12.18
CA PRO A 55 1.27 10.37 -10.73
C PRO A 55 1.46 8.90 -10.28
N LEU A 56 2.38 8.66 -9.36
CA LEU A 56 2.62 7.32 -8.82
C LEU A 56 1.77 7.09 -7.57
N ALA A 57 0.87 6.09 -7.63
CA ALA A 57 0.08 5.62 -6.51
C ALA A 57 0.56 4.23 -6.09
N ILE A 58 0.82 4.05 -4.80
CA ILE A 58 1.28 2.78 -4.23
C ILE A 58 0.24 2.25 -3.24
N GLU A 59 -0.25 1.03 -3.47
CA GLU A 59 -1.05 0.31 -2.47
C GLU A 59 -0.19 -0.80 -1.86
N THR A 60 0.01 -0.70 -0.55
CA THR A 60 0.78 -1.66 0.24
C THR A 60 -0.15 -2.71 0.84
N CYS A 61 0.33 -3.97 0.93
CA CYS A 61 -0.48 -5.08 1.46
C CYS A 61 -1.84 -5.21 0.72
N PHE A 62 -1.81 -5.10 -0.60
CA PHE A 62 -3.02 -4.98 -1.43
C PHE A 62 -3.94 -6.23 -1.43
N GLY A 63 -3.53 -7.32 -0.80
CA GLY A 63 -4.34 -8.53 -0.66
C GLY A 63 -4.79 -9.10 -2.01
N ASN A 64 -6.10 -9.04 -2.35
CA ASN A 64 -6.62 -9.47 -3.65
C ASN A 64 -6.57 -8.37 -4.73
N GLY A 65 -6.14 -7.17 -4.40
CA GLY A 65 -5.95 -6.05 -5.31
C GLY A 65 -7.23 -5.34 -5.77
N ALA A 66 -8.37 -5.57 -5.11
CA ALA A 66 -9.63 -4.97 -5.53
C ALA A 66 -9.61 -3.44 -5.44
N ALA A 67 -8.99 -2.88 -4.39
CA ALA A 67 -8.89 -1.43 -4.23
C ALA A 67 -7.93 -0.82 -5.24
N LEU A 68 -6.78 -1.45 -5.48
CA LEU A 68 -5.82 -0.99 -6.49
C LEU A 68 -6.39 -1.04 -7.91
N ALA A 69 -7.08 -2.13 -8.27
CA ALA A 69 -7.74 -2.24 -9.58
C ALA A 69 -8.82 -1.16 -9.77
N HIS A 70 -9.61 -0.88 -8.71
CA HIS A 70 -10.59 0.19 -8.72
C HIS A 70 -9.92 1.56 -8.91
N LEU A 71 -8.87 1.86 -8.15
CA LEU A 71 -8.10 3.10 -8.27
C LEU A 71 -7.54 3.27 -9.69
N ALA A 72 -6.92 2.23 -10.23
CA ALA A 72 -6.35 2.24 -11.57
C ALA A 72 -7.38 2.50 -12.67
N LYS A 73 -8.59 1.96 -12.51
CA LYS A 73 -9.72 2.18 -13.42
C LYS A 73 -10.26 3.60 -13.33
N SER A 74 -10.35 4.16 -12.12
CA SER A 74 -10.83 5.51 -11.89
C SER A 74 -9.83 6.59 -12.33
N HIS A 75 -8.53 6.26 -12.34
CA HIS A 75 -7.44 7.16 -12.69
C HIS A 75 -6.54 6.55 -13.79
N PRO A 76 -7.00 6.48 -15.05
CA PRO A 76 -6.26 5.79 -16.11
C PRO A 76 -4.92 6.44 -16.46
N THR A 77 -4.71 7.70 -16.09
CA THR A 77 -3.44 8.41 -16.27
C THR A 77 -2.43 8.19 -15.15
N TRP A 78 -2.85 7.61 -14.02
CA TRP A 78 -1.95 7.32 -12.91
C TRP A 78 -1.17 6.03 -13.14
N ASN A 79 0.00 5.95 -12.54
CA ASN A 79 0.83 4.77 -12.45
C ASN A 79 0.53 4.08 -11.12
N CYS A 80 -0.08 2.90 -11.13
CA CYS A 80 -0.55 2.20 -9.94
C CYS A 80 0.35 1.01 -9.62
N LEU A 81 1.03 1.04 -8.48
CA LEU A 81 1.92 -0.02 -8.00
C LEU A 81 1.31 -0.74 -6.80
N GLY A 82 1.08 -2.04 -6.92
CA GLY A 82 0.76 -2.92 -5.79
C GLY A 82 2.03 -3.50 -5.17
N VAL A 83 2.18 -3.41 -3.86
CA VAL A 83 3.31 -3.97 -3.11
C VAL A 83 2.81 -4.96 -2.09
N ASP A 84 3.16 -6.21 -2.22
CA ASP A 84 2.78 -7.27 -1.30
C ASP A 84 3.78 -8.43 -1.40
N VAL A 85 3.69 -9.39 -0.47
CA VAL A 85 4.44 -10.67 -0.50
C VAL A 85 3.49 -11.87 -0.64
N TYR A 86 2.19 -11.62 -0.77
CA TYR A 86 1.13 -12.63 -0.86
C TYR A 86 0.82 -13.00 -2.32
N ARG A 87 1.51 -13.98 -2.87
CA ARG A 87 1.42 -14.39 -4.28
C ARG A 87 0.02 -14.71 -4.81
N PRO A 88 -0.93 -15.32 -4.05
CA PRO A 88 -2.30 -15.48 -4.54
C PRO A 88 -3.00 -14.16 -4.86
N GLY A 89 -2.66 -13.08 -4.14
CA GLY A 89 -3.12 -11.72 -4.43
C GLY A 89 -2.65 -11.23 -5.77
N PHE A 90 -1.40 -11.52 -6.16
CA PHE A 90 -0.86 -11.14 -7.48
C PHE A 90 -1.70 -11.74 -8.61
N GLY A 91 -1.98 -13.05 -8.52
CA GLY A 91 -2.84 -13.71 -9.52
C GLY A 91 -4.26 -13.15 -9.56
N ALA A 92 -4.83 -12.76 -8.41
CA ALA A 92 -6.14 -12.13 -8.34
C ALA A 92 -6.15 -10.74 -9.01
N LEU A 93 -5.13 -9.92 -8.71
CA LEU A 93 -4.99 -8.57 -9.30
C LEU A 93 -4.74 -8.66 -10.81
N ILE A 94 -3.89 -9.56 -11.28
CA ILE A 94 -3.65 -9.77 -12.71
C ILE A 94 -4.94 -10.14 -13.44
N LEU A 95 -5.75 -11.04 -12.88
CA LEU A 95 -7.05 -11.40 -13.46
C LEU A 95 -8.01 -10.20 -13.51
N ALA A 96 -8.02 -9.36 -12.49
CA ALA A 96 -8.80 -8.12 -12.48
C ALA A 96 -8.32 -7.13 -13.56
N CYS A 97 -7.00 -6.96 -13.69
CA CYS A 97 -6.40 -6.10 -14.71
C CYS A 97 -6.72 -6.60 -16.13
N GLU A 98 -6.66 -7.91 -16.37
CA GLU A 98 -7.00 -8.52 -17.67
C GLU A 98 -8.47 -8.32 -18.00
N ARG A 99 -9.37 -8.60 -17.05
CA ARG A 99 -10.81 -8.41 -17.23
C ARG A 99 -11.19 -6.97 -17.55
N ASP A 100 -10.58 -6.00 -16.88
CA ASP A 100 -10.92 -4.58 -16.96
C ASP A 100 -10.03 -3.80 -17.94
N GLY A 101 -9.09 -4.49 -18.63
CA GLY A 101 -8.20 -3.88 -19.62
C GLY A 101 -7.21 -2.87 -19.01
N LEU A 102 -6.79 -3.05 -17.75
CA LEU A 102 -5.90 -2.13 -17.07
C LEU A 102 -4.44 -2.34 -17.50
N ASP A 103 -3.84 -1.30 -18.05
CA ASP A 103 -2.42 -1.28 -18.46
C ASP A 103 -1.52 -0.46 -17.51
N ASN A 104 -2.15 0.30 -16.62
CA ASN A 104 -1.54 1.21 -15.68
C ASN A 104 -1.24 0.60 -14.29
N VAL A 105 -1.26 -0.73 -14.17
CA VAL A 105 -0.96 -1.45 -12.93
C VAL A 105 0.34 -2.20 -13.06
N ARG A 106 1.15 -2.16 -11.98
CA ARG A 106 2.32 -3.03 -11.79
C ARG A 106 2.31 -3.62 -10.39
N ILE A 107 3.04 -4.71 -10.19
CA ILE A 107 3.09 -5.47 -8.93
C ILE A 107 4.54 -5.71 -8.57
N ALA A 108 4.92 -5.35 -7.35
CA ALA A 108 6.22 -5.66 -6.76
C ALA A 108 6.08 -6.71 -5.65
N ASP A 109 6.83 -7.82 -5.77
CA ASP A 109 7.01 -8.81 -4.69
C ASP A 109 8.10 -8.29 -3.75
N ALA A 110 7.72 -7.41 -2.82
CA ALA A 110 8.67 -6.72 -1.97
C ALA A 110 8.13 -6.46 -0.56
N GLU A 111 9.07 -6.27 0.37
CA GLU A 111 8.79 -5.75 1.70
C GLU A 111 8.54 -4.23 1.60
N VAL A 112 7.43 -3.79 2.21
CA VAL A 112 6.91 -2.43 2.07
C VAL A 112 7.91 -1.37 2.53
N LEU A 113 8.41 -1.49 3.76
CA LEU A 113 9.27 -0.45 4.35
C LEU A 113 10.61 -0.34 3.63
N GLY A 114 11.17 -1.49 3.22
CA GLY A 114 12.39 -1.53 2.42
C GLY A 114 12.21 -0.87 1.05
N LEU A 115 11.05 -1.02 0.42
CA LEU A 115 10.73 -0.30 -0.82
C LEU A 115 10.58 1.19 -0.59
N LEU A 116 9.71 1.61 0.37
CA LEU A 116 9.45 3.04 0.60
C LEU A 116 10.73 3.83 0.90
N ARG A 117 11.68 3.23 1.62
CA ARG A 117 12.98 3.85 1.93
C ARG A 117 13.91 4.02 0.73
N ARG A 118 13.68 3.27 -0.35
CA ARG A 118 14.47 3.37 -1.59
C ARG A 118 13.88 4.32 -2.63
N LEU A 119 12.63 4.74 -2.44
CA LEU A 119 12.00 5.70 -3.34
C LEU A 119 12.65 7.08 -3.19
N GLU A 120 12.88 7.73 -4.32
CA GLU A 120 13.33 9.12 -4.33
C GLU A 120 12.31 10.00 -3.60
N PRO A 121 12.76 10.87 -2.67
CA PRO A 121 11.87 11.73 -1.90
C PRO A 121 10.98 12.61 -2.79
N GLY A 122 9.70 12.71 -2.44
CA GLY A 122 8.78 13.60 -3.12
C GLY A 122 8.29 13.13 -4.50
N THR A 123 8.38 11.83 -4.79
CA THR A 123 8.01 11.28 -6.12
C THR A 123 6.70 10.49 -6.12
N VAL A 124 6.11 10.24 -4.96
CA VAL A 124 4.88 9.46 -4.82
C VAL A 124 3.68 10.38 -4.57
N HIS A 125 2.66 10.26 -5.40
CA HIS A 125 1.41 11.02 -5.27
C HIS A 125 0.51 10.47 -4.16
N ARG A 126 0.42 9.14 -4.02
CA ARG A 126 -0.43 8.48 -3.03
C ARG A 126 0.22 7.21 -2.49
N VAL A 127 0.18 7.03 -1.18
CA VAL A 127 0.44 5.74 -0.51
C VAL A 127 -0.85 5.29 0.17
N SER A 128 -1.23 4.02 -0.03
CA SER A 128 -2.40 3.43 0.63
C SER A 128 -2.03 2.14 1.35
N ALA A 129 -2.64 1.92 2.53
CA ALA A 129 -2.53 0.66 3.28
C ALA A 129 -3.90 0.31 3.86
N PHE A 130 -4.63 -0.59 3.19
CA PHE A 130 -5.97 -0.97 3.59
C PHE A 130 -5.98 -2.33 4.27
N PHE A 131 -6.47 -2.35 5.50
CA PHE A 131 -6.58 -3.54 6.35
C PHE A 131 -5.26 -4.31 6.52
N PRO A 132 -4.13 -3.62 6.82
CA PRO A 132 -2.89 -4.31 7.15
C PRO A 132 -3.09 -5.20 8.38
N ASP A 133 -2.29 -6.26 8.53
CA ASP A 133 -2.43 -7.24 9.63
C ASP A 133 -2.47 -6.54 11.01
N PRO A 134 -3.55 -6.67 11.79
CA PRO A 134 -3.75 -5.91 13.03
C PRO A 134 -2.94 -6.44 14.22
N TRP A 135 -2.42 -7.68 14.13
CA TRP A 135 -1.65 -8.31 15.20
C TRP A 135 -2.29 -8.16 16.59
N PRO A 136 -3.43 -8.83 16.87
CA PRO A 136 -4.27 -8.54 18.05
C PRO A 136 -3.59 -8.67 19.41
N LYS A 137 -2.55 -9.54 19.52
CA LYS A 137 -1.85 -9.77 20.79
C LYS A 137 -0.83 -8.67 21.05
N LYS A 138 -0.86 -8.00 22.21
CA LYS A 138 0.05 -6.89 22.59
C LYS A 138 1.53 -7.18 22.28
N ARG A 139 2.02 -8.41 22.58
CA ARG A 139 3.40 -8.81 22.26
C ARG A 139 3.75 -8.78 20.77
N HIS A 140 2.74 -8.70 19.88
CA HIS A 140 2.90 -8.66 18.43
C HIS A 140 2.69 -7.27 17.83
N HIS A 141 2.27 -6.26 18.58
CA HIS A 141 2.03 -4.90 18.07
C HIS A 141 3.26 -4.31 17.37
N LYS A 142 4.48 -4.68 17.79
CA LYS A 142 5.74 -4.30 17.11
C LYS A 142 5.86 -4.81 15.65
N ARG A 143 4.94 -5.68 15.20
CA ARG A 143 4.86 -6.18 13.82
C ARG A 143 3.86 -5.40 12.98
N ARG A 144 3.09 -4.49 13.57
CA ARG A 144 2.15 -3.66 12.82
C ARG A 144 2.91 -2.82 11.82
N LEU A 145 2.38 -2.76 10.59
CA LEU A 145 3.00 -2.01 9.50
C LEU A 145 3.09 -0.52 9.83
N VAL A 146 1.98 0.05 10.29
CA VAL A 146 1.92 1.49 10.60
C VAL A 146 2.53 1.73 11.96
N ASN A 147 3.76 2.21 11.93
CA ASN A 147 4.60 2.62 13.04
C ASN A 147 5.42 3.86 12.62
N GLU A 148 6.25 4.39 13.50
CA GLU A 148 7.06 5.58 13.24
C GLU A 148 7.96 5.44 12.00
N ASP A 149 8.58 4.27 11.81
CA ASP A 149 9.42 3.97 10.64
C ASP A 149 8.63 4.03 9.32
N PHE A 150 7.41 3.49 9.32
CA PHE A 150 6.52 3.55 8.17
C PHE A 150 6.05 4.99 7.90
N ALA A 151 5.63 5.72 8.94
CA ALA A 151 5.21 7.10 8.81
C ALA A 151 6.32 7.96 8.21
N ALA A 152 7.55 7.84 8.73
CA ALA A 152 8.71 8.57 8.22
C ALA A 152 9.03 8.23 6.76
N ALA A 153 9.04 6.93 6.39
CA ALA A 153 9.34 6.51 5.03
C ALA A 153 8.23 6.91 4.03
N ALA A 154 6.95 6.77 4.42
CA ALA A 154 5.83 7.19 3.60
C ALA A 154 5.82 8.72 3.40
N THR A 155 6.05 9.49 4.46
CA THR A 155 6.15 10.95 4.38
C THR A 155 7.28 11.38 3.46
N ALA A 156 8.46 10.77 3.58
CA ALA A 156 9.62 11.12 2.76
C ALA A 156 9.36 10.90 1.26
N CYS A 157 8.77 9.78 0.87
CA CYS A 157 8.53 9.46 -0.54
C CYS A 157 7.34 10.22 -1.15
N LEU A 158 6.34 10.65 -0.37
CA LEU A 158 5.20 11.44 -0.86
C LEU A 158 5.66 12.79 -1.40
N GLU A 159 5.08 13.28 -2.48
CA GLU A 159 5.20 14.66 -2.93
C GLU A 159 4.49 15.63 -1.96
N VAL A 160 4.84 16.90 -1.97
CA VAL A 160 4.11 17.92 -1.19
C VAL A 160 2.65 17.96 -1.67
N GLY A 161 1.71 17.80 -0.75
CA GLY A 161 0.29 17.64 -1.07
C GLY A 161 -0.12 16.21 -1.42
N GLY A 162 0.83 15.29 -1.57
CA GLY A 162 0.57 13.86 -1.72
C GLY A 162 -0.13 13.27 -0.49
N THR A 163 -0.80 12.14 -0.67
CA THR A 163 -1.75 11.61 0.32
C THR A 163 -1.37 10.23 0.83
N LEU A 164 -1.55 10.02 2.14
CA LEU A 164 -1.47 8.72 2.81
C LEU A 164 -2.88 8.31 3.23
N HIS A 165 -3.40 7.21 2.66
CA HIS A 165 -4.73 6.68 2.95
C HIS A 165 -4.63 5.33 3.66
N LEU A 166 -5.31 5.19 4.78
CA LEU A 166 -5.31 3.98 5.59
C LEU A 166 -6.74 3.56 5.91
N ALA A 167 -6.93 2.26 6.13
CA ALA A 167 -8.19 1.76 6.68
C ALA A 167 -7.92 0.54 7.56
N THR A 168 -8.67 0.40 8.63
CA THR A 168 -8.65 -0.79 9.49
C THR A 168 -10.03 -1.02 10.12
N ASP A 169 -10.35 -2.28 10.42
CA ASP A 169 -11.53 -2.71 11.16
C ASP A 169 -11.18 -3.13 12.60
N TRP A 170 -10.03 -2.65 13.11
CA TRP A 170 -9.48 -2.97 14.42
C TRP A 170 -9.25 -1.70 15.22
N ASP A 171 -10.10 -1.43 16.21
CA ASP A 171 -10.16 -0.14 16.92
C ASP A 171 -8.83 0.25 17.60
N ASP A 172 -8.14 -0.70 18.27
CA ASP A 172 -6.87 -0.39 18.93
C ASP A 172 -5.72 -0.14 17.92
N TYR A 173 -5.83 -0.71 16.71
CA TYR A 173 -4.89 -0.39 15.65
C TYR A 173 -5.21 0.94 14.99
N ALA A 174 -6.49 1.29 14.85
CA ALA A 174 -6.89 2.63 14.40
C ALA A 174 -6.34 3.72 15.34
N ALA A 175 -6.47 3.53 16.65
CA ALA A 175 -5.91 4.44 17.65
C ALA A 175 -4.38 4.56 17.49
N GLN A 176 -3.65 3.45 17.38
CA GLN A 176 -2.20 3.49 17.14
C GLN A 176 -1.84 4.21 15.84
N MET A 177 -2.59 3.98 14.74
CA MET A 177 -2.36 4.67 13.47
C MET A 177 -2.49 6.18 13.62
N ILE A 178 -3.51 6.65 14.34
CA ILE A 178 -3.74 8.07 14.61
C ILE A 178 -2.57 8.62 15.42
N ASP A 179 -2.23 7.99 16.56
CA ASP A 179 -1.14 8.45 17.43
C ASP A 179 0.19 8.61 16.66
N VAL A 180 0.52 7.62 15.82
CA VAL A 180 1.77 7.62 15.03
C VAL A 180 1.77 8.70 13.96
N LEU A 181 0.64 8.91 13.28
CA LEU A 181 0.58 9.85 12.16
C LEU A 181 0.40 11.30 12.62
N ASP A 182 -0.31 11.53 13.71
CA ASP A 182 -0.44 12.85 14.32
C ASP A 182 0.89 13.33 14.92
N ALA A 183 1.75 12.39 15.34
CA ALA A 183 3.10 12.71 15.80
C ALA A 183 4.09 13.03 14.66
N ALA A 184 3.74 12.75 13.40
CA ALA A 184 4.60 13.02 12.25
C ALA A 184 4.49 14.49 11.82
N PRO A 185 5.57 15.31 11.94
CA PRO A 185 5.47 16.77 11.81
C PRO A 185 5.09 17.27 10.42
N ASP A 186 5.36 16.48 9.40
CA ASP A 186 5.09 16.84 7.99
C ASP A 186 3.79 16.21 7.43
N LEU A 187 2.95 15.67 8.31
CA LEU A 187 1.64 15.14 7.94
C LEU A 187 0.52 15.93 8.62
N ALA A 188 -0.57 16.14 7.91
CA ALA A 188 -1.82 16.68 8.47
C ALA A 188 -3.01 15.91 7.94
N GLY A 189 -3.94 15.58 8.82
CA GLY A 189 -5.12 14.80 8.46
C GLY A 189 -5.82 14.23 9.66
N GLY A 190 -6.38 13.03 9.52
CA GLY A 190 -7.09 12.35 10.59
C GLY A 190 -8.13 11.37 10.06
N VAL A 191 -9.12 11.08 10.91
CA VAL A 191 -10.26 10.23 10.55
C VAL A 191 -11.09 10.90 9.46
N THR A 192 -11.43 10.13 8.43
CA THR A 192 -12.23 10.60 7.29
C THR A 192 -13.37 9.64 6.99
N GLY A 193 -14.25 10.04 6.08
CA GLY A 193 -15.17 9.10 5.45
C GLY A 193 -14.44 8.12 4.54
N ARG A 194 -15.14 7.09 4.08
CA ARG A 194 -14.59 6.16 3.08
C ARG A 194 -14.04 6.95 1.89
N SER A 195 -12.79 6.70 1.56
CA SER A 195 -12.17 7.23 0.36
C SER A 195 -12.70 6.53 -0.91
N GLU A 196 -12.13 6.80 -2.07
CA GLU A 196 -12.55 6.23 -3.37
C GLU A 196 -12.48 4.69 -3.46
N ARG A 197 -12.02 3.99 -2.42
CA ARG A 197 -11.89 2.54 -2.43
C ARG A 197 -13.23 1.82 -2.39
N PRO A 198 -13.41 0.69 -3.08
CA PRO A 198 -14.62 -0.11 -3.01
C PRO A 198 -14.69 -0.86 -1.68
N VAL A 199 -15.89 -1.34 -1.32
CA VAL A 199 -16.02 -2.34 -0.24
C VAL A 199 -15.40 -3.64 -0.73
N THR A 200 -14.33 -4.06 -0.07
CA THR A 200 -13.70 -5.34 -0.39
C THR A 200 -14.48 -6.51 0.24
N PRO A 201 -14.38 -7.75 -0.29
CA PRO A 201 -15.00 -8.92 0.35
C PRO A 201 -14.55 -9.13 1.80
N PHE A 202 -13.30 -8.79 2.11
CA PHE A 202 -12.78 -8.83 3.49
C PHE A 202 -13.52 -7.84 4.38
N GLU A 203 -13.64 -6.60 3.95
CA GLU A 203 -14.34 -5.54 4.67
C GLU A 203 -15.82 -5.87 4.86
N ALA A 204 -16.52 -6.31 3.80
CA ALA A 204 -17.92 -6.72 3.87
C ALA A 204 -18.15 -7.79 4.94
N LYS A 205 -17.24 -8.76 5.05
CA LYS A 205 -17.27 -9.79 6.11
C LYS A 205 -17.05 -9.19 7.49
N GLY A 206 -16.16 -8.22 7.63
CA GLY A 206 -15.91 -7.51 8.89
C GLY A 206 -17.15 -6.74 9.36
N ILE A 207 -17.76 -5.97 8.45
CA ILE A 207 -18.99 -5.21 8.70
C ILE A 207 -20.16 -6.14 9.09
N ALA A 208 -20.36 -7.23 8.34
CA ALA A 208 -21.37 -8.24 8.67
C ALA A 208 -21.12 -8.88 10.05
N GLY A 209 -19.88 -8.93 10.51
CA GLY A 209 -19.49 -9.35 11.85
C GLY A 209 -19.58 -8.25 12.92
N GLY A 210 -20.16 -7.09 12.62
CA GLY A 210 -20.35 -5.98 13.55
C GLY A 210 -19.11 -5.09 13.76
N ARG A 211 -18.05 -5.23 12.93
CA ARG A 211 -16.86 -4.39 13.05
C ARG A 211 -17.08 -3.04 12.39
N ARG A 212 -16.62 -1.99 13.06
CA ARG A 212 -16.56 -0.64 12.50
C ARG A 212 -15.27 -0.49 11.70
N VAL A 213 -15.37 0.10 10.53
CA VAL A 213 -14.20 0.48 9.74
C VAL A 213 -13.86 1.93 10.04
N VAL A 214 -12.58 2.18 10.30
CA VAL A 214 -12.01 3.53 10.45
C VAL A 214 -11.14 3.77 9.22
N ASP A 215 -11.47 4.81 8.47
CA ASP A 215 -10.68 5.33 7.36
C ASP A 215 -9.90 6.56 7.83
N LEU A 216 -8.64 6.67 7.44
CA LEU A 216 -7.74 7.76 7.76
C LEU A 216 -7.17 8.35 6.47
N ALA A 217 -7.08 9.67 6.39
CA ALA A 217 -6.41 10.36 5.30
C ALA A 217 -5.51 11.46 5.86
N TYR A 218 -4.23 11.41 5.46
CA TYR A 218 -3.23 12.40 5.78
C TYR A 218 -2.63 12.96 4.49
N ARG A 219 -2.23 14.22 4.53
CA ARG A 219 -1.56 14.92 3.42
C ARG A 219 -0.19 15.35 3.84
N ARG A 220 0.82 15.17 2.98
CA ARG A 220 2.14 15.72 3.21
C ARG A 220 2.12 17.24 3.12
N LEU A 221 2.61 17.89 4.16
CA LEU A 221 2.79 19.34 4.23
C LEU A 221 4.07 19.79 3.51
N ALA A 222 4.11 21.05 3.09
CA ALA A 222 5.37 21.68 2.70
C ALA A 222 6.27 21.82 3.93
N PRO A 223 7.60 21.68 3.78
CA PRO A 223 8.52 21.87 4.90
C PRO A 223 8.31 23.21 5.60
N GLY A 224 8.25 23.21 6.95
CA GLY A 224 8.08 24.42 7.75
C GLY A 224 6.63 24.91 7.90
N ARG A 225 5.63 24.20 7.39
CA ARG A 225 4.22 24.45 7.74
C ARG A 225 3.83 23.59 8.95
N VAL A 226 3.33 24.25 9.98
CA VAL A 226 2.62 23.60 11.10
C VAL A 226 1.18 23.36 10.64
N ALA A 227 0.59 22.21 10.97
CA ALA A 227 -0.82 21.96 10.76
C ALA A 227 -1.68 23.03 11.45
N PRO A 228 -2.76 23.51 10.82
CA PRO A 228 -3.65 24.50 11.40
C PRO A 228 -4.36 24.01 12.65
#